data_e2ba5dd7d6fb37f411f285635ece1c0a
#
_entry.id   e2ba5dd7d6fb37f411f285635ece1c0a
#
_cell.length_a   1.000
_cell.length_b   1.000
_cell.length_c   1.000
_cell.angle_alpha   90.00
_cell.angle_beta   90.00
_cell.angle_gamma   90.00
#
_symmetry.space_group_name_H-M   'P 1'
#
loop_
_entity.id
_entity.type
_entity.pdbx_description
1 polymer ?
#
loop_
_entity_poly.entity_id
_entity_poly.type
_entity_poly.pdbx_seq_one_letter_code
_entity_poly.pdbx_strand_id
1 'polypeptide(L)'
;MTPPVAASLPSSGVQPNPNRSLTIDVEGRVYLRIPLRTPILTQESNLLETCKTAVAGYQQAKDILFISEKAVAVTQGRAIPESELKIGLTARILWRCVAKVPYGIGLRRPSSMQCAVNECGAWRIWLAAIGGALGKLVGRKGDFYRIAGPQAAMIDAATTSPLQPECVIMGPKDPDKVASMLSRELGLPVAIVDVNDIGGSWVVGRSADLPVKLVQAALKDNPLGQGTECTPMGLLRLQE
;
A
#
# COMPACT_ATOMS: atom_id res chain seq x y z
N MET A 1 -15.35 -41.94 19.02
CA MET A 1 -14.43 -40.82 18.67
C MET A 1 -15.28 -39.76 18.03
N THR A 2 -15.59 -38.71 18.78
CA THR A 2 -16.36 -37.56 18.32
C THR A 2 -15.42 -36.68 17.47
N PRO A 3 -15.83 -36.19 16.28
CA PRO A 3 -14.99 -35.30 15.49
C PRO A 3 -14.78 -33.98 16.26
N PRO A 4 -13.63 -33.32 16.09
CA PRO A 4 -13.39 -32.04 16.75
C PRO A 4 -14.40 -31.02 16.23
N VAL A 5 -15.05 -30.35 17.16
CA VAL A 5 -15.94 -29.21 16.90
C VAL A 5 -15.15 -28.14 16.19
N ALA A 6 -15.48 -27.87 14.95
CA ALA A 6 -14.98 -26.71 14.23
C ALA A 6 -15.30 -25.46 15.06
N ALA A 7 -14.26 -24.76 15.47
CA ALA A 7 -14.41 -23.48 16.17
C ALA A 7 -15.15 -22.52 15.24
N SER A 8 -16.46 -22.35 15.50
CA SER A 8 -17.30 -21.40 14.78
C SER A 8 -16.70 -20.00 14.98
N LEU A 9 -16.42 -19.33 13.88
CA LEU A 9 -16.15 -17.90 13.82
C LEU A 9 -17.15 -17.14 14.70
N PRO A 10 -16.76 -16.02 15.34
CA PRO A 10 -17.75 -15.06 15.79
C PRO A 10 -18.40 -14.49 14.52
N SER A 11 -19.50 -15.11 14.12
CA SER A 11 -20.25 -14.82 12.90
C SER A 11 -21.07 -13.53 12.98
N SER A 12 -20.86 -12.70 14.00
CA SER A 12 -21.62 -11.46 14.20
C SER A 12 -20.67 -10.26 14.27
N GLY A 13 -20.26 -9.72 13.11
CA GLY A 13 -19.60 -8.44 13.08
C GLY A 13 -18.64 -8.13 11.93
N VAL A 14 -18.06 -9.13 11.26
CA VAL A 14 -17.16 -8.87 10.12
C VAL A 14 -17.99 -8.70 8.85
N GLN A 15 -17.96 -7.49 8.30
CA GLN A 15 -18.59 -7.20 7.01
C GLN A 15 -17.52 -6.83 5.98
N PRO A 16 -17.70 -7.24 4.71
CA PRO A 16 -16.83 -6.80 3.65
C PRO A 16 -16.99 -5.30 3.41
N ASN A 17 -15.99 -4.67 2.85
CA ASN A 17 -16.12 -3.34 2.30
C ASN A 17 -17.10 -3.34 1.12
N PRO A 18 -17.70 -2.20 0.76
CA PRO A 18 -18.66 -2.12 -0.35
C PRO A 18 -18.10 -2.72 -1.63
N ASN A 19 -18.88 -3.58 -2.29
CA ASN A 19 -18.50 -4.29 -3.52
C ASN A 19 -17.27 -5.21 -3.40
N ARG A 20 -16.96 -5.67 -2.17
CA ARG A 20 -15.85 -6.60 -1.91
C ARG A 20 -16.38 -7.92 -1.34
N SER A 21 -15.60 -8.99 -1.51
CA SER A 21 -15.88 -10.28 -0.90
C SER A 21 -14.96 -10.51 0.30
N LEU A 22 -15.49 -11.12 1.36
CA LEU A 22 -14.67 -11.58 2.48
C LEU A 22 -13.83 -12.78 2.11
N THR A 23 -14.25 -13.60 1.14
CA THR A 23 -13.57 -14.84 0.78
C THR A 23 -12.96 -14.74 -0.61
N ILE A 24 -11.90 -15.48 -0.80
CA ILE A 24 -11.25 -15.67 -2.11
C ILE A 24 -10.70 -17.09 -2.21
N ASP A 25 -10.85 -17.71 -3.38
CA ASP A 25 -10.15 -18.96 -3.71
C ASP A 25 -8.76 -18.64 -4.27
N VAL A 26 -7.75 -19.27 -3.69
CA VAL A 26 -6.38 -19.23 -4.18
C VAL A 26 -5.89 -20.66 -4.28
N GLU A 27 -5.70 -21.15 -5.49
CA GLU A 27 -5.21 -22.51 -5.79
C GLU A 27 -6.04 -23.62 -5.12
N GLY A 28 -7.38 -23.47 -5.13
CA GLY A 28 -8.32 -24.44 -4.56
C GLY A 28 -8.44 -24.40 -3.04
N ARG A 29 -7.90 -23.36 -2.39
CA ARG A 29 -8.06 -23.10 -0.96
C ARG A 29 -8.79 -21.80 -0.73
N VAL A 30 -9.77 -21.81 0.14
CA VAL A 30 -10.56 -20.63 0.47
C VAL A 30 -9.88 -19.85 1.60
N TYR A 31 -9.68 -18.56 1.37
CA TYR A 31 -9.12 -17.65 2.36
C TYR A 31 -10.15 -16.59 2.76
N LEU A 32 -10.26 -16.33 4.04
CA LEU A 32 -11.05 -15.24 4.62
C LEU A 32 -10.16 -13.99 4.72
N ARG A 33 -10.68 -12.86 4.27
CA ARG A 33 -10.02 -11.54 4.32
C ARG A 33 -10.85 -10.64 5.22
N ILE A 34 -10.37 -10.40 6.42
CA ILE A 34 -11.08 -9.63 7.46
C ILE A 34 -10.57 -8.19 7.40
N PRO A 35 -11.30 -7.22 6.81
CA PRO A 35 -10.90 -5.82 6.87
C PRO A 35 -11.06 -5.30 8.30
N LEU A 36 -10.04 -4.62 8.79
CA LEU A 36 -10.01 -4.06 10.14
C LEU A 36 -10.15 -2.55 10.08
N ARG A 37 -11.18 -2.03 10.71
CA ARG A 37 -11.42 -0.59 10.82
C ARG A 37 -10.51 0.05 11.85
N THR A 38 -10.04 1.26 11.53
CA THR A 38 -9.25 2.09 12.43
C THR A 38 -9.79 3.52 12.41
N PRO A 39 -9.43 4.36 13.38
CA PRO A 39 -9.50 5.80 13.20
C PRO A 39 -8.71 6.24 11.96
N ILE A 40 -9.00 7.44 11.44
CA ILE A 40 -8.19 8.02 10.37
C ILE A 40 -6.76 8.19 10.88
N LEU A 41 -5.81 7.60 10.15
CA LEU A 41 -4.40 7.64 10.50
C LEU A 41 -3.79 9.00 10.12
N THR A 42 -2.93 9.49 10.99
CA THR A 42 -2.14 10.71 10.81
C THR A 42 -0.68 10.44 11.19
N GLN A 43 0.19 11.39 11.01
CA GLN A 43 1.59 11.29 11.45
C GLN A 43 1.76 11.15 12.98
N GLU A 44 0.72 11.52 13.74
CA GLU A 44 0.71 11.38 15.21
C GLU A 44 0.24 10.00 15.66
N SER A 45 -0.31 9.20 14.73
CA SER A 45 -0.81 7.86 15.02
C SER A 45 0.34 6.89 15.28
N ASN A 46 0.27 6.15 16.38
CA ASN A 46 1.18 5.05 16.65
C ASN A 46 0.72 3.81 15.90
N LEU A 47 1.43 3.44 14.83
CA LEU A 47 1.06 2.31 13.97
C LEU A 47 0.99 0.98 14.75
N LEU A 48 1.93 0.71 15.66
CA LEU A 48 1.95 -0.52 16.44
C LEU A 48 0.72 -0.63 17.36
N GLU A 49 0.40 0.42 18.09
CA GLU A 49 -0.77 0.41 18.98
C GLU A 49 -2.08 0.36 18.18
N THR A 50 -2.12 1.01 17.01
CA THR A 50 -3.26 0.88 16.10
C THR A 50 -3.43 -0.56 15.63
N CYS A 51 -2.35 -1.23 15.22
CA CYS A 51 -2.39 -2.63 14.83
C CYS A 51 -2.84 -3.54 15.99
N LYS A 52 -2.25 -3.38 17.18
CA LYS A 52 -2.64 -4.16 18.39
C LYS A 52 -4.14 -4.03 18.66
N THR A 53 -4.65 -2.81 18.65
CA THR A 53 -6.08 -2.54 18.90
C THR A 53 -6.96 -3.15 17.81
N ALA A 54 -6.55 -3.00 16.54
CA ALA A 54 -7.35 -3.48 15.41
C ALA A 54 -7.42 -5.01 15.32
N VAL A 55 -6.33 -5.72 15.66
CA VAL A 55 -6.33 -7.20 15.63
C VAL A 55 -6.94 -7.82 16.87
N ALA A 56 -7.07 -7.06 17.98
CA ALA A 56 -7.63 -7.56 19.23
C ALA A 56 -9.04 -8.14 19.03
N GLY A 57 -9.23 -9.38 19.46
CA GLY A 57 -10.51 -10.10 19.31
C GLY A 57 -10.75 -10.75 17.94
N TYR A 58 -9.92 -10.48 16.94
CA TYR A 58 -10.03 -11.10 15.60
C TYR A 58 -8.90 -12.08 15.31
N GLN A 59 -7.71 -11.81 15.84
CA GLN A 59 -6.49 -12.57 15.57
C GLN A 59 -6.61 -14.04 15.97
N GLN A 60 -6.20 -14.94 15.07
CA GLN A 60 -6.03 -16.37 15.32
C GLN A 60 -4.64 -16.84 14.93
N ALA A 61 -4.27 -18.03 15.40
CA ALA A 61 -3.02 -18.66 14.98
C ALA A 61 -2.99 -18.82 13.44
N LYS A 62 -1.82 -18.57 12.85
CA LYS A 62 -1.56 -18.64 11.41
C LYS A 62 -2.20 -17.53 10.56
N ASP A 63 -2.87 -16.55 11.15
CA ASP A 63 -3.30 -15.37 10.41
C ASP A 63 -2.08 -14.60 9.86
N ILE A 64 -2.28 -13.91 8.75
CA ILE A 64 -1.33 -12.95 8.20
C ILE A 64 -1.95 -11.57 8.28
N LEU A 65 -1.27 -10.63 8.93
CA LEU A 65 -1.68 -9.22 8.91
C LEU A 65 -1.19 -8.56 7.62
N PHE A 66 -2.09 -7.94 6.87
CA PHE A 66 -1.72 -7.11 5.73
C PHE A 66 -2.13 -5.66 5.98
N ILE A 67 -1.25 -4.72 5.62
CA ILE A 67 -1.41 -3.28 5.89
C ILE A 67 -1.13 -2.52 4.61
N SER A 68 -2.00 -1.56 4.27
CA SER A 68 -1.79 -0.66 3.14
C SER A 68 -0.48 0.13 3.30
N GLU A 69 0.29 0.25 2.23
CA GLU A 69 1.53 1.06 2.21
C GLU A 69 1.26 2.52 2.58
N LYS A 70 0.11 3.08 2.12
CA LYS A 70 -0.31 4.45 2.43
C LYS A 70 -0.51 4.66 3.92
N ALA A 71 -1.12 3.69 4.61
CA ALA A 71 -1.29 3.75 6.05
C ALA A 71 0.05 3.83 6.78
N VAL A 72 1.01 3.00 6.37
CA VAL A 72 2.37 3.05 6.91
C VAL A 72 3.03 4.39 6.61
N ALA A 73 2.97 4.86 5.37
CA ALA A 73 3.56 6.12 4.95
C ALA A 73 3.00 7.33 5.73
N VAL A 74 1.69 7.38 5.93
CA VAL A 74 1.01 8.45 6.69
C VAL A 74 1.52 8.49 8.14
N THR A 75 1.60 7.35 8.81
CA THR A 75 2.12 7.28 10.20
C THR A 75 3.61 7.62 10.31
N GLN A 76 4.33 7.62 9.20
CA GLN A 76 5.72 8.07 9.11
C GLN A 76 5.85 9.57 8.77
N GLY A 77 4.74 10.34 8.72
CA GLY A 77 4.73 11.74 8.31
C GLY A 77 5.02 11.93 6.81
N ARG A 78 4.69 10.94 5.98
CA ARG A 78 4.99 10.96 4.53
C ARG A 78 3.78 11.34 3.66
N ALA A 79 2.74 11.89 4.27
CA ALA A 79 1.67 12.62 3.60
C ALA A 79 2.00 14.12 3.64
N ILE A 80 2.37 14.70 2.51
CA ILE A 80 2.89 16.06 2.43
C ILE A 80 1.80 16.97 1.83
N PRO A 81 1.29 17.96 2.57
CA PRO A 81 0.34 18.93 2.01
C PRO A 81 0.92 19.66 0.80
N GLU A 82 0.14 19.77 -0.28
CA GLU A 82 0.60 20.50 -1.49
C GLU A 82 0.98 21.95 -1.18
N SER A 83 0.32 22.57 -0.22
CA SER A 83 0.57 23.95 0.23
C SER A 83 1.96 24.17 0.84
N GLU A 84 2.57 23.11 1.37
CA GLU A 84 3.90 23.17 2.00
C GLU A 84 5.03 22.95 0.98
N LEU A 85 4.70 22.51 -0.22
CA LEU A 85 5.69 22.16 -1.24
C LEU A 85 6.18 23.40 -2.01
N LYS A 86 7.45 23.69 -1.89
CA LYS A 86 8.12 24.68 -2.74
C LYS A 86 8.54 24.04 -4.06
N ILE A 87 7.79 24.35 -5.11
CA ILE A 87 8.00 23.75 -6.44
C ILE A 87 9.23 24.38 -7.11
N GLY A 88 10.30 23.61 -7.23
CA GLY A 88 11.54 24.00 -7.90
C GLY A 88 11.49 23.86 -9.42
N LEU A 89 12.53 24.35 -10.08
CA LEU A 89 12.61 24.38 -11.55
C LEU A 89 12.56 22.98 -12.18
N THR A 90 13.28 22.01 -11.60
CA THR A 90 13.28 20.62 -12.06
C THR A 90 11.88 20.03 -12.11
N ALA A 91 11.11 20.20 -11.02
CA ALA A 91 9.73 19.69 -10.98
C ALA A 91 8.82 20.41 -11.99
N ARG A 92 8.95 21.75 -12.13
CA ARG A 92 8.18 22.55 -13.10
C ARG A 92 8.40 22.12 -14.55
N ILE A 93 9.57 21.60 -14.88
CA ILE A 93 9.90 21.14 -16.23
C ILE A 93 9.47 19.69 -16.42
N LEU A 94 9.93 18.78 -15.53
CA LEU A 94 9.91 17.34 -15.77
C LEU A 94 8.53 16.69 -15.58
N TRP A 95 7.61 17.25 -14.78
CA TRP A 95 6.28 16.67 -14.61
C TRP A 95 5.52 16.50 -15.96
N ARG A 96 5.81 17.36 -16.94
CA ARG A 96 5.21 17.29 -18.29
C ARG A 96 5.78 16.15 -19.13
N CYS A 97 6.99 15.68 -18.81
CA CYS A 97 7.67 14.62 -19.56
C CYS A 97 7.18 13.22 -19.14
N VAL A 98 6.49 13.10 -18.00
CA VAL A 98 5.95 11.82 -17.52
C VAL A 98 4.78 11.39 -18.42
N ALA A 99 4.81 10.15 -18.89
CA ALA A 99 3.75 9.60 -19.72
C ALA A 99 2.41 9.53 -18.94
N LYS A 100 1.31 9.85 -19.63
CA LYS A 100 -0.03 9.66 -19.08
C LYS A 100 -0.34 8.15 -19.04
N VAL A 101 -0.72 7.67 -17.87
CA VAL A 101 -1.18 6.29 -17.67
C VAL A 101 -2.65 6.29 -17.25
N PRO A 102 -3.45 5.26 -17.60
CA PRO A 102 -4.87 5.24 -17.28
C PRO A 102 -5.15 5.02 -15.78
N TYR A 103 -4.16 4.58 -15.01
CA TYR A 103 -4.34 4.14 -13.62
C TYR A 103 -3.95 5.19 -12.57
N GLY A 104 -3.78 6.43 -12.94
CA GLY A 104 -3.50 7.48 -11.98
C GLY A 104 -2.66 8.62 -12.51
N ILE A 105 -2.54 9.66 -11.69
CA ILE A 105 -1.79 10.87 -12.04
C ILE A 105 -0.29 10.67 -11.80
N GLY A 106 0.08 9.94 -10.74
CA GLY A 106 1.47 9.68 -10.35
C GLY A 106 2.30 10.97 -10.32
N LEU A 107 3.47 10.96 -10.97
CA LEU A 107 4.37 12.12 -11.04
C LEU A 107 3.95 13.18 -12.08
N ARG A 108 2.74 13.12 -12.67
CA ARG A 108 2.23 14.11 -13.62
C ARG A 108 1.63 15.36 -12.99
N ARG A 109 2.04 15.71 -11.78
CA ARG A 109 1.77 17.00 -11.15
C ARG A 109 3.09 17.62 -10.66
N PRO A 110 3.21 18.96 -10.66
CA PRO A 110 4.40 19.60 -10.14
C PRO A 110 4.72 19.19 -8.69
N SER A 111 3.68 19.02 -7.85
CA SER A 111 3.78 18.64 -6.45
C SER A 111 4.35 17.22 -6.26
N SER A 112 3.77 16.22 -6.92
CA SER A 112 4.29 14.85 -6.84
C SER A 112 5.68 14.72 -7.47
N MET A 113 5.94 15.43 -8.56
CA MET A 113 7.29 15.50 -9.13
C MET A 113 8.28 16.17 -8.17
N GLN A 114 7.87 17.22 -7.43
CA GLN A 114 8.73 17.82 -6.41
C GLN A 114 9.05 16.83 -5.29
N CYS A 115 8.07 16.06 -4.83
CA CYS A 115 8.32 15.00 -3.86
C CYS A 115 9.33 13.97 -4.40
N ALA A 116 9.23 13.57 -5.66
CA ALA A 116 10.22 12.68 -6.28
C ALA A 116 11.63 13.30 -6.36
N VAL A 117 11.71 14.59 -6.64
CA VAL A 117 12.99 15.33 -6.64
C VAL A 117 13.59 15.39 -5.24
N ASN A 118 12.77 15.64 -4.22
CA ASN A 118 13.22 15.69 -2.82
C ASN A 118 13.71 14.32 -2.33
N GLU A 119 13.00 13.25 -2.72
CA GLU A 119 13.30 11.87 -2.28
C GLU A 119 14.47 11.25 -3.01
N CYS A 120 14.50 11.38 -4.34
CA CYS A 120 15.46 10.66 -5.20
C CYS A 120 16.66 11.52 -5.62
N GLY A 121 16.58 12.83 -5.44
CA GLY A 121 17.56 13.80 -5.90
C GLY A 121 17.30 14.27 -7.34
N ALA A 122 17.52 15.57 -7.59
CA ALA A 122 17.24 16.21 -8.89
C ALA A 122 17.99 15.55 -10.04
N TRP A 123 19.27 15.26 -9.88
CA TRP A 123 20.12 14.67 -10.92
C TRP A 123 19.61 13.28 -11.37
N ARG A 124 19.14 12.47 -10.42
CA ARG A 124 18.59 11.13 -10.70
C ARG A 124 17.26 11.23 -11.46
N ILE A 125 16.43 12.20 -11.13
CA ILE A 125 15.18 12.46 -11.85
C ILE A 125 15.44 12.97 -13.28
N TRP A 126 16.48 13.78 -13.49
CA TRP A 126 16.91 14.17 -14.83
C TRP A 126 17.41 12.96 -15.65
N LEU A 127 18.24 12.11 -15.06
CA LEU A 127 18.67 10.86 -15.72
C LEU A 127 17.49 9.95 -16.06
N ALA A 128 16.52 9.85 -15.13
CA ALA A 128 15.29 9.09 -15.36
C ALA A 128 14.46 9.65 -16.52
N ALA A 129 14.37 10.98 -16.64
CA ALA A 129 13.67 11.63 -17.73
C ALA A 129 14.34 11.37 -19.08
N ILE A 130 15.68 11.49 -19.14
CA ILE A 130 16.45 11.20 -20.36
C ILE A 130 16.33 9.71 -20.73
N GLY A 131 16.58 8.81 -19.77
CA GLY A 131 16.48 7.36 -20.02
C GLY A 131 15.08 6.92 -20.39
N GLY A 132 14.04 7.51 -19.78
CA GLY A 132 12.65 7.28 -20.15
C GLY A 132 12.31 7.76 -21.57
N ALA A 133 12.86 8.91 -21.98
CA ALA A 133 12.68 9.42 -23.35
C ALA A 133 13.36 8.51 -24.38
N LEU A 134 14.62 8.12 -24.12
CA LEU A 134 15.36 7.21 -25.00
C LEU A 134 14.71 5.83 -25.06
N GLY A 135 14.26 5.29 -23.93
CA GLY A 135 13.52 4.02 -23.90
C GLY A 135 12.24 4.08 -24.76
N LYS A 136 11.52 5.19 -24.68
CA LYS A 136 10.30 5.40 -25.49
C LYS A 136 10.59 5.41 -26.99
N LEU A 137 11.71 5.99 -27.44
CA LEU A 137 12.14 5.99 -28.85
C LEU A 137 12.38 4.57 -29.38
N VAL A 138 12.82 3.65 -28.52
CA VAL A 138 13.05 2.23 -28.88
C VAL A 138 11.88 1.31 -28.46
N GLY A 139 10.69 1.89 -28.22
CA GLY A 139 9.48 1.13 -27.88
C GLY A 139 9.40 0.59 -26.43
N ARG A 140 10.36 0.91 -25.56
CA ARG A 140 10.39 0.46 -24.16
C ARG A 140 9.54 1.38 -23.29
N LYS A 141 8.80 0.80 -22.33
CA LYS A 141 8.01 1.53 -21.33
C LYS A 141 8.56 1.32 -19.92
N GLY A 142 8.39 2.33 -19.05
CA GLY A 142 8.71 2.23 -17.64
C GLY A 142 10.17 2.50 -17.26
N ASP A 143 11.05 2.84 -18.21
CA ASP A 143 12.47 3.13 -17.95
C ASP A 143 12.66 4.33 -17.03
N PHE A 144 11.77 5.32 -17.07
CA PHE A 144 11.76 6.42 -16.12
C PHE A 144 11.76 5.90 -14.66
N TYR A 145 10.78 5.06 -14.31
CA TYR A 145 10.65 4.54 -12.93
C TYR A 145 11.75 3.53 -12.57
N ARG A 146 12.27 2.77 -13.53
CA ARG A 146 13.43 1.90 -13.28
C ARG A 146 14.66 2.69 -12.85
N ILE A 147 14.89 3.87 -13.45
CA ILE A 147 16.04 4.74 -13.13
C ILE A 147 15.73 5.59 -11.90
N ALA A 148 14.54 6.18 -11.81
CA ALA A 148 14.13 6.99 -10.65
C ALA A 148 14.11 6.17 -9.36
N GLY A 149 13.73 4.90 -9.44
CA GLY A 149 13.71 3.96 -8.34
C GLY A 149 12.31 3.75 -7.75
N PRO A 150 12.17 2.75 -6.85
CA PRO A 150 10.88 2.34 -6.31
C PRO A 150 10.18 3.45 -5.52
N GLN A 151 10.93 4.28 -4.80
CA GLN A 151 10.34 5.38 -4.03
C GLN A 151 9.59 6.37 -4.93
N ALA A 152 10.12 6.68 -6.12
CA ALA A 152 9.44 7.53 -7.09
C ALA A 152 8.16 6.89 -7.66
N ALA A 153 8.16 5.56 -7.78
CA ALA A 153 7.02 4.81 -8.29
C ALA A 153 5.85 4.73 -7.30
N MET A 154 6.15 4.80 -5.99
CA MET A 154 5.18 4.74 -4.90
C MET A 154 4.61 6.12 -4.50
N ILE A 155 4.89 7.19 -5.26
CA ILE A 155 4.36 8.53 -4.96
C ILE A 155 2.98 8.68 -5.58
N ASP A 156 1.99 8.90 -4.72
CA ASP A 156 0.63 9.22 -5.11
C ASP A 156 0.40 10.73 -5.11
N ALA A 157 -0.14 11.22 -6.21
CA ALA A 157 -0.47 12.64 -6.34
C ALA A 157 -1.60 13.03 -5.35
N ALA A 158 -1.63 14.27 -4.93
CA ALA A 158 -2.78 14.81 -4.23
C ALA A 158 -4.08 14.59 -5.02
N THR A 159 -5.20 14.48 -4.33
CA THR A 159 -6.54 14.10 -4.85
C THR A 159 -6.72 12.61 -5.15
N THR A 160 -5.70 11.77 -5.00
CA THR A 160 -5.84 10.31 -5.21
C THR A 160 -6.23 9.57 -3.93
N SER A 161 -6.02 10.17 -2.77
CA SER A 161 -6.43 9.62 -1.47
C SER A 161 -7.68 10.34 -0.96
N PRO A 162 -8.83 9.65 -0.82
CA PRO A 162 -10.06 10.28 -0.33
C PRO A 162 -9.96 10.81 1.11
N LEU A 163 -9.11 10.21 1.95
CA LEU A 163 -8.94 10.61 3.35
C LEU A 163 -7.98 11.79 3.53
N GLN A 164 -7.12 12.05 2.55
CA GLN A 164 -6.11 13.13 2.58
C GLN A 164 -5.96 13.74 1.17
N PRO A 165 -7.02 14.34 0.62
CA PRO A 165 -7.05 14.78 -0.76
C PRO A 165 -6.08 15.92 -1.08
N GLU A 166 -5.67 16.70 -0.08
CA GLU A 166 -4.72 17.81 -0.22
C GLU A 166 -3.25 17.37 -0.16
N CYS A 167 -2.98 16.10 0.18
CA CYS A 167 -1.62 15.61 0.38
C CYS A 167 -1.11 14.80 -0.81
N VAL A 168 0.17 14.98 -1.13
CA VAL A 168 0.97 14.00 -1.87
C VAL A 168 1.42 12.92 -0.90
N ILE A 169 1.06 11.67 -1.15
CA ILE A 169 1.46 10.55 -0.29
C ILE A 169 2.66 9.85 -0.91
N MET A 170 3.73 9.76 -0.15
CA MET A 170 4.95 9.10 -0.55
C MET A 170 4.92 7.62 -0.19
N GLY A 171 5.79 6.80 -0.80
CA GLY A 171 5.96 5.42 -0.38
C GLY A 171 6.50 5.32 1.06
N PRO A 172 6.22 4.24 1.78
CA PRO A 172 6.74 4.04 3.14
C PRO A 172 8.27 3.92 3.14
N LYS A 173 8.89 4.38 4.22
CA LYS A 173 10.32 4.23 4.45
C LYS A 173 10.58 2.89 5.13
N ASP A 174 11.62 2.17 4.66
CA ASP A 174 12.07 0.89 5.23
C ASP A 174 10.91 -0.11 5.49
N PRO A 175 10.03 -0.43 4.52
CA PRO A 175 8.83 -1.20 4.79
C PRO A 175 9.11 -2.60 5.34
N ASP A 176 10.20 -3.27 4.94
CA ASP A 176 10.60 -4.56 5.51
C ASP A 176 10.93 -4.47 7.00
N LYS A 177 11.60 -3.39 7.43
CA LYS A 177 11.90 -3.17 8.86
C LYS A 177 10.62 -2.94 9.65
N VAL A 178 9.67 -2.16 9.09
CA VAL A 178 8.36 -1.93 9.72
C VAL A 178 7.60 -3.24 9.84
N ALA A 179 7.50 -4.01 8.76
CA ALA A 179 6.83 -5.32 8.78
C ALA A 179 7.45 -6.28 9.78
N SER A 180 8.79 -6.33 9.84
CA SER A 180 9.52 -7.20 10.78
C SER A 180 9.32 -6.77 12.24
N MET A 181 9.29 -5.47 12.51
CA MET A 181 9.01 -4.93 13.85
C MET A 181 7.58 -5.29 14.28
N LEU A 182 6.59 -5.02 13.43
CA LEU A 182 5.19 -5.35 13.72
C LEU A 182 4.98 -6.85 13.92
N SER A 183 5.63 -7.68 13.08
CA SER A 183 5.55 -9.14 13.19
C SER A 183 6.06 -9.65 14.52
N ARG A 184 7.19 -9.13 14.99
CA ARG A 184 7.76 -9.50 16.29
C ARG A 184 6.84 -9.11 17.45
N GLU A 185 6.26 -7.91 17.40
CA GLU A 185 5.42 -7.39 18.48
C GLU A 185 4.02 -8.01 18.53
N LEU A 186 3.49 -8.45 17.38
CA LEU A 186 2.14 -9.00 17.26
C LEU A 186 2.12 -10.54 17.23
N GLY A 187 3.27 -11.17 16.99
CA GLY A 187 3.36 -12.62 16.84
C GLY A 187 2.68 -13.14 15.55
N LEU A 188 2.53 -12.32 14.53
CA LEU A 188 1.93 -12.65 13.24
C LEU A 188 2.88 -12.34 12.08
N PRO A 189 2.88 -13.10 10.98
CA PRO A 189 3.46 -12.64 9.73
C PRO A 189 2.78 -11.34 9.27
N VAL A 190 3.57 -10.37 8.79
CA VAL A 190 3.09 -9.05 8.36
C VAL A 190 3.51 -8.77 6.93
N ALA A 191 2.55 -8.32 6.12
CA ALA A 191 2.74 -7.80 4.78
C ALA A 191 2.36 -6.32 4.72
N ILE A 192 3.23 -5.47 4.17
CA ILE A 192 2.88 -4.13 3.74
C ILE A 192 2.61 -4.20 2.24
N VAL A 193 1.42 -3.77 1.82
CA VAL A 193 0.90 -4.03 0.48
C VAL A 193 0.47 -2.76 -0.23
N ASP A 194 0.80 -2.67 -1.51
CA ASP A 194 0.13 -1.78 -2.46
C ASP A 194 -0.95 -2.60 -3.16
N VAL A 195 -2.20 -2.24 -2.94
CA VAL A 195 -3.37 -2.88 -3.55
C VAL A 195 -4.24 -1.83 -4.23
N ASN A 196 -4.72 -2.15 -5.43
CA ASN A 196 -5.56 -1.22 -6.18
C ASN A 196 -6.71 -1.94 -6.90
N ASP A 197 -7.70 -1.16 -7.35
CA ASP A 197 -8.92 -1.66 -7.99
C ASP A 197 -8.71 -2.06 -9.47
N ILE A 198 -7.51 -1.83 -10.00
CA ILE A 198 -7.19 -2.14 -11.40
C ILE A 198 -6.69 -3.60 -11.54
N GLY A 199 -6.71 -4.34 -10.44
CA GLY A 199 -6.33 -5.76 -10.41
C GLY A 199 -4.85 -6.00 -10.12
N GLY A 200 -4.26 -5.18 -9.24
CA GLY A 200 -2.89 -5.35 -8.78
C GLY A 200 -2.77 -5.45 -7.27
N SER A 201 -1.89 -6.33 -6.83
CA SER A 201 -1.44 -6.43 -5.43
C SER A 201 0.05 -6.68 -5.41
N TRP A 202 0.78 -5.82 -4.74
CA TRP A 202 2.22 -5.94 -4.56
C TRP A 202 2.57 -5.88 -3.08
N VAL A 203 3.44 -6.79 -2.65
CA VAL A 203 4.04 -6.74 -1.33
C VAL A 203 5.26 -5.82 -1.42
N VAL A 204 5.18 -4.66 -0.79
CA VAL A 204 6.25 -3.64 -0.76
C VAL A 204 7.13 -3.76 0.47
N GLY A 205 6.64 -4.45 1.51
CA GLY A 205 7.40 -4.79 2.70
C GLY A 205 6.87 -6.05 3.36
N ARG A 206 7.76 -6.84 3.99
CA ARG A 206 7.40 -8.14 4.55
C ARG A 206 8.22 -8.50 5.78
N SER A 207 7.60 -9.28 6.68
CA SER A 207 8.33 -10.02 7.70
C SER A 207 8.97 -11.29 7.10
N ALA A 208 9.87 -11.91 7.88
CA ALA A 208 10.43 -13.21 7.50
C ALA A 208 9.32 -14.24 7.26
N ASP A 209 9.58 -15.19 6.36
CA ASP A 209 8.70 -16.35 6.06
C ASP A 209 7.29 -16.01 5.55
N LEU A 210 7.05 -14.74 5.12
CA LEU A 210 5.78 -14.37 4.50
C LEU A 210 5.59 -15.07 3.15
N PRO A 211 4.47 -15.77 2.90
CA PRO A 211 4.15 -16.37 1.61
C PRO A 211 3.69 -15.31 0.61
N VAL A 212 4.64 -14.56 0.03
CA VAL A 212 4.39 -13.38 -0.81
C VAL A 212 3.41 -13.66 -1.95
N LYS A 213 3.60 -14.76 -2.71
CA LYS A 213 2.71 -15.11 -3.84
C LYS A 213 1.27 -15.34 -3.39
N LEU A 214 1.08 -16.01 -2.25
CA LEU A 214 -0.23 -16.22 -1.65
C LEU A 214 -0.89 -14.89 -1.30
N VAL A 215 -0.18 -14.02 -0.58
CA VAL A 215 -0.71 -12.71 -0.16
C VAL A 215 -1.10 -11.88 -1.38
N GLN A 216 -0.25 -11.80 -2.41
CA GLN A 216 -0.56 -11.08 -3.64
C GLN A 216 -1.80 -11.66 -4.36
N ALA A 217 -1.89 -12.99 -4.47
CA ALA A 217 -3.05 -13.64 -5.09
C ALA A 217 -4.35 -13.40 -4.29
N ALA A 218 -4.25 -13.45 -2.96
CA ALA A 218 -5.40 -13.27 -2.07
C ALA A 218 -5.90 -11.82 -2.01
N LEU A 219 -5.08 -10.83 -2.35
CA LEU A 219 -5.44 -9.42 -2.25
C LEU A 219 -5.64 -8.74 -3.63
N LYS A 220 -5.62 -9.50 -4.73
CA LYS A 220 -5.64 -8.99 -6.10
C LYS A 220 -6.83 -8.10 -6.47
N ASP A 221 -7.95 -8.23 -5.76
CA ASP A 221 -9.22 -7.51 -5.96
C ASP A 221 -9.45 -6.43 -4.87
N ASN A 222 -8.40 -6.04 -4.16
CA ASN A 222 -8.37 -4.99 -3.16
C ASN A 222 -9.48 -5.08 -2.08
N PRO A 223 -9.39 -6.01 -1.13
CA PRO A 223 -10.39 -6.14 -0.07
C PRO A 223 -10.44 -4.95 0.89
N LEU A 224 -9.43 -4.09 0.90
CA LEU A 224 -9.38 -2.89 1.75
C LEU A 224 -10.26 -1.74 1.24
N GLY A 225 -10.65 -1.76 -0.05
CA GLY A 225 -11.34 -0.64 -0.68
C GLY A 225 -10.40 0.52 -1.02
N GLN A 226 -10.95 1.56 -1.66
CA GLN A 226 -10.22 2.79 -2.04
C GLN A 226 -10.98 4.07 -1.67
N GLY A 227 -12.05 3.97 -0.90
CA GLY A 227 -12.87 5.09 -0.49
C GLY A 227 -12.56 5.58 0.93
N THR A 228 -13.63 5.81 1.68
CA THR A 228 -13.57 6.33 3.06
C THR A 228 -13.86 5.25 4.10
N GLU A 229 -13.65 3.99 3.76
CA GLU A 229 -14.00 2.82 4.59
C GLU A 229 -13.22 2.78 5.90
N CYS A 230 -12.08 3.47 5.97
CA CYS A 230 -11.17 3.47 7.12
C CYS A 230 -10.71 2.06 7.52
N THR A 231 -10.47 1.21 6.52
CA THR A 231 -9.96 -0.17 6.70
C THR A 231 -8.55 -0.30 6.11
N PRO A 232 -7.53 0.34 6.72
CA PRO A 232 -6.17 0.38 6.15
C PRO A 232 -5.41 -0.93 6.29
N MET A 233 -5.98 -1.91 6.96
CA MET A 233 -5.36 -3.21 7.22
C MET A 233 -6.41 -4.32 7.31
N GLY A 234 -5.96 -5.57 7.31
CA GLY A 234 -6.82 -6.73 7.50
C GLY A 234 -6.05 -8.00 7.84
N LEU A 235 -6.79 -9.03 8.22
CA LEU A 235 -6.25 -10.36 8.47
C LEU A 235 -6.60 -11.30 7.30
N LEU A 236 -5.62 -12.06 6.84
CA LEU A 236 -5.79 -13.14 5.87
C LEU A 236 -5.72 -14.47 6.62
N ARG A 237 -6.76 -15.29 6.51
CA ARG A 237 -6.93 -16.56 7.20
C ARG A 237 -7.31 -17.66 6.24
N LEU A 238 -6.65 -18.81 6.32
CA LEU A 238 -7.09 -20.02 5.62
C LEU A 238 -8.38 -20.53 6.29
N GLN A 239 -9.42 -20.80 5.49
CA GLN A 239 -10.60 -21.55 5.93
C GLN A 239 -10.32 -23.04 5.78
N GLU A 240 -10.40 -23.77 6.88
CA GLU A 240 -10.30 -25.25 6.90
C GLU A 240 -11.63 -25.89 6.50
#